data_7974980d4c7ab2d4695b7d13b0c89a53
#
_entry.id   7974980d4c7ab2d4695b7d13b0c89a53
#
_cell.length_a   1.000
_cell.length_b   1.000
_cell.length_c   1.000
_cell.angle_alpha   90.00
_cell.angle_beta   90.00
_cell.angle_gamma   90.00
#
_symmetry.space_group_name_H-M   'P 1'
#
loop_
_entity.id
_entity.type
_entity.pdbx_description
1 polymer ?
#
loop_
_entity_poly.entity_id
_entity_poly.type
_entity_poly.pdbx_seq_one_letter_code
_entity_poly.pdbx_strand_id
1 'polypeptide(L)'
;MNNTNLNTPNTLPVDLIQNLVDNYRNNQLDCINQNMAMDDAHSVWFDLPTLKSFIAEIETQALTIDPNVENDDLGIRFYYAAYPTTPVQPIPSNYAKRHTLVMIPTKKEGGLNYDFNPFEEDEKALAVTGITPKVALAQNHGDLVPPGASIVESY
;
A
#
# COMPACT_ATOMS: atom_id res chain seq x y z
N MET A 1 -32.05 1.17 -20.38
CA MET A 1 -31.32 0.61 -19.22
C MET A 1 -29.93 0.25 -19.73
N ASN A 2 -28.96 1.10 -19.45
CA ASN A 2 -27.57 0.82 -19.84
C ASN A 2 -27.01 -0.22 -18.90
N ASN A 3 -26.91 -1.44 -19.36
CA ASN A 3 -26.16 -2.51 -18.72
C ASN A 3 -24.67 -2.15 -18.85
N THR A 4 -24.16 -1.34 -17.92
CA THR A 4 -22.72 -1.17 -17.78
C THR A 4 -22.17 -2.51 -17.32
N ASN A 5 -21.52 -3.17 -18.24
CA ASN A 5 -20.90 -4.47 -18.00
C ASN A 5 -19.73 -4.27 -17.01
N LEU A 6 -20.01 -4.46 -15.73
CA LEU A 6 -19.01 -4.35 -14.63
C LEU A 6 -17.88 -5.38 -14.71
N ASN A 7 -17.87 -6.19 -15.76
CA ASN A 7 -16.90 -7.26 -15.99
C ASN A 7 -15.74 -6.86 -16.92
N THR A 8 -15.55 -5.57 -17.22
CA THR A 8 -14.33 -5.13 -17.89
C THR A 8 -13.24 -5.04 -16.82
N PRO A 9 -12.19 -5.85 -16.87
CA PRO A 9 -11.13 -5.79 -15.86
C PRO A 9 -10.53 -4.38 -15.80
N ASN A 10 -10.24 -3.92 -14.58
CA ASN A 10 -9.60 -2.63 -14.29
C ASN A 10 -10.43 -1.38 -14.63
N THR A 11 -11.75 -1.45 -14.60
CA THR A 11 -12.62 -0.27 -14.77
C THR A 11 -13.68 -0.20 -13.67
N LEU A 12 -13.95 1.02 -13.20
CA LEU A 12 -15.04 1.32 -12.27
C LEU A 12 -15.85 2.51 -12.79
N PRO A 13 -17.17 2.56 -12.52
CA PRO A 13 -17.96 3.77 -12.78
C PRO A 13 -17.42 4.97 -12.01
N VAL A 14 -17.43 6.15 -12.64
CA VAL A 14 -16.91 7.40 -12.03
C VAL A 14 -17.67 7.76 -10.77
N ASP A 15 -18.99 7.64 -10.78
CA ASP A 15 -19.86 7.92 -9.63
C ASP A 15 -19.60 6.96 -8.47
N LEU A 16 -19.27 5.70 -8.74
CA LEU A 16 -18.84 4.76 -7.70
C LEU A 16 -17.52 5.20 -7.06
N ILE A 17 -16.53 5.61 -7.87
CA ILE A 17 -15.24 6.11 -7.37
C ILE A 17 -15.48 7.32 -6.46
N GLN A 18 -16.26 8.30 -6.93
CA GLN A 18 -16.57 9.49 -6.14
C GLN A 18 -17.25 9.15 -4.82
N ASN A 19 -18.25 8.28 -4.85
CA ASN A 19 -18.97 7.86 -3.63
C ASN A 19 -18.05 7.18 -2.62
N LEU A 20 -17.11 6.33 -3.08
CA LEU A 20 -16.16 5.67 -2.18
C LEU A 20 -15.20 6.67 -1.53
N VAL A 21 -14.70 7.62 -2.30
CA VAL A 21 -13.82 8.68 -1.80
C VAL A 21 -14.55 9.60 -0.82
N ASP A 22 -15.77 10.02 -1.16
CA ASP A 22 -16.60 10.87 -0.30
C ASP A 22 -16.97 10.16 1.01
N ASN A 23 -17.27 8.86 0.96
CA ASN A 23 -17.55 8.09 2.17
C ASN A 23 -16.34 8.09 3.13
N TYR A 24 -15.14 7.90 2.62
CA TYR A 24 -13.94 7.98 3.45
C TYR A 24 -13.72 9.39 4.01
N ARG A 25 -13.80 10.42 3.16
CA ARG A 25 -13.57 11.80 3.55
C ARG A 25 -14.56 12.31 4.60
N ASN A 26 -15.83 11.98 4.42
CA ASN A 26 -16.91 12.47 5.28
C ASN A 26 -17.09 11.67 6.58
N ASN A 27 -16.42 10.55 6.73
CA ASN A 27 -16.53 9.67 7.91
C ASN A 27 -15.19 9.44 8.58
N GLN A 28 -14.35 8.55 8.01
CA GLN A 28 -13.10 8.15 8.65
C GLN A 28 -12.11 9.30 8.76
N LEU A 29 -11.87 10.00 7.65
CA LEU A 29 -10.92 11.12 7.60
C LEU A 29 -11.37 12.27 8.50
N ASP A 30 -12.65 12.64 8.46
CA ASP A 30 -13.22 13.70 9.30
C ASP A 30 -13.06 13.37 10.79
N CYS A 31 -13.35 12.12 11.17
CA CYS A 31 -13.15 11.65 12.54
C CYS A 31 -11.68 11.75 12.99
N ILE A 32 -10.73 11.38 12.12
CA ILE A 32 -9.31 11.48 12.40
C ILE A 32 -8.88 12.92 12.56
N ASN A 33 -9.24 13.77 11.61
CA ASN A 33 -8.86 15.20 11.60
C ASN A 33 -9.37 15.92 12.84
N GLN A 34 -10.61 15.65 13.25
CA GLN A 34 -11.21 16.25 14.45
C GLN A 34 -10.53 15.72 15.74
N ASN A 35 -10.36 14.40 15.88
CA ASN A 35 -9.83 13.82 17.11
C ASN A 35 -8.33 14.05 17.30
N MET A 36 -7.57 14.11 16.21
CA MET A 36 -6.12 14.32 16.23
C MET A 36 -5.71 15.77 15.98
N ALA A 37 -6.66 16.67 15.72
CA ALA A 37 -6.44 18.07 15.39
C ALA A 37 -5.39 18.24 14.28
N MET A 38 -5.56 17.53 13.18
CA MET A 38 -4.62 17.52 12.04
C MET A 38 -5.39 17.51 10.71
N ASP A 39 -4.69 17.81 9.65
CA ASP A 39 -5.13 17.61 8.26
C ASP A 39 -4.39 16.38 7.71
N ASP A 40 -5.02 15.22 7.85
CA ASP A 40 -4.39 13.94 7.51
C ASP A 40 -4.33 13.72 5.99
N ALA A 41 -3.44 12.83 5.57
CA ALA A 41 -3.37 12.41 4.19
C ALA A 41 -4.62 11.65 3.78
N HIS A 42 -5.20 11.98 2.63
CA HIS A 42 -6.38 11.32 2.08
C HIS A 42 -6.11 10.62 0.75
N SER A 43 -4.91 10.80 0.19
CA SER A 43 -4.40 9.99 -0.91
C SER A 43 -2.89 9.82 -0.83
N VAL A 44 -2.37 8.81 -1.53
CA VAL A 44 -0.94 8.51 -1.65
C VAL A 44 -0.64 8.25 -3.11
N TRP A 45 0.30 9.02 -3.67
CA TRP A 45 0.72 8.86 -5.05
C TRP A 45 2.03 8.10 -5.15
N PHE A 46 2.07 7.13 -6.05
CA PHE A 46 3.28 6.41 -6.44
C PHE A 46 3.52 6.57 -7.92
N ASP A 47 4.76 6.87 -8.30
CA ASP A 47 5.13 6.87 -9.70
C ASP A 47 5.11 5.46 -10.30
N LEU A 48 4.79 5.38 -11.59
CA LEU A 48 4.66 4.10 -12.28
C LEU A 48 5.97 3.31 -12.38
N PRO A 49 7.15 3.93 -12.59
CA PRO A 49 8.43 3.22 -12.55
C PRO A 49 8.70 2.53 -11.21
N THR A 50 8.44 3.20 -10.10
CA THR A 50 8.57 2.63 -8.74
C THR A 50 7.66 1.41 -8.55
N LEU A 51 6.40 1.51 -8.93
CA LEU A 51 5.46 0.37 -8.84
C LEU A 51 5.89 -0.80 -9.73
N LYS A 52 6.30 -0.54 -10.96
CA LYS A 52 6.78 -1.59 -11.88
C LYS A 52 8.05 -2.26 -11.36
N SER A 53 8.98 -1.49 -10.81
CA SER A 53 10.20 -2.03 -10.23
C SER A 53 9.90 -2.93 -9.03
N PHE A 54 8.98 -2.51 -8.17
CA PHE A 54 8.56 -3.31 -7.01
C PHE A 54 7.88 -4.62 -7.43
N ILE A 55 6.99 -4.59 -8.42
CA ILE A 55 6.36 -5.80 -8.97
C ILE A 55 7.41 -6.74 -9.57
N ALA A 56 8.33 -6.23 -10.38
CA ALA A 56 9.39 -7.04 -10.98
C ALA A 56 10.33 -7.67 -9.94
N GLU A 57 10.60 -6.97 -8.84
CA GLU A 57 11.39 -7.50 -7.74
C GLU A 57 10.66 -8.64 -7.02
N ILE A 58 9.35 -8.51 -6.79
CA ILE A 58 8.52 -9.58 -6.21
C ILE A 58 8.61 -10.85 -7.07
N GLU A 59 8.37 -10.72 -8.38
CA GLU A 59 8.43 -11.84 -9.33
C GLU A 59 9.82 -12.50 -9.34
N THR A 60 10.87 -11.69 -9.37
CA THR A 60 12.27 -12.18 -9.40
C THR A 60 12.63 -12.94 -8.13
N GLN A 61 12.32 -12.39 -6.98
CA GLN A 61 12.63 -13.00 -5.69
C GLN A 61 11.81 -14.26 -5.45
N ALA A 62 10.53 -14.24 -5.82
CA ALA A 62 9.67 -15.41 -5.70
C ALA A 62 10.18 -16.59 -6.54
N LEU A 63 10.59 -16.35 -7.80
CA LEU A 63 11.17 -17.37 -8.69
C LEU A 63 12.52 -17.89 -8.19
N THR A 64 13.30 -17.08 -7.49
CA THR A 64 14.57 -17.50 -6.90
C THR A 64 14.37 -18.53 -5.79
N ILE A 65 13.28 -18.38 -5.02
CA ILE A 65 12.96 -19.28 -3.90
C ILE A 65 12.19 -20.51 -4.38
N ASP A 66 11.21 -20.29 -5.25
CA ASP A 66 10.37 -21.34 -5.82
C ASP A 66 10.30 -21.20 -7.34
N PRO A 67 11.12 -21.97 -8.09
CA PRO A 67 11.13 -21.89 -9.55
C PRO A 67 9.80 -22.27 -10.23
N ASN A 68 8.86 -22.85 -9.49
CA ASN A 68 7.55 -23.24 -10.02
C ASN A 68 6.43 -22.25 -9.63
N VAL A 69 6.73 -21.16 -8.95
CA VAL A 69 5.74 -20.16 -8.60
C VAL A 69 5.16 -19.50 -9.86
N GLU A 70 3.85 -19.37 -9.90
CA GLU A 70 3.16 -18.67 -10.97
C GLU A 70 2.73 -17.26 -10.50
N ASN A 71 2.54 -16.33 -11.45
CA ASN A 71 2.11 -14.97 -11.10
C ASN A 71 0.74 -14.95 -10.41
N ASP A 72 -0.13 -15.94 -10.69
CA ASP A 72 -1.43 -16.11 -10.02
C ASP A 72 -1.30 -16.49 -8.54
N ASP A 73 -0.13 -16.91 -8.10
CA ASP A 73 0.17 -17.18 -6.69
C ASP A 73 0.73 -15.96 -5.95
N LEU A 74 1.08 -14.91 -6.67
CA LEU A 74 1.66 -13.69 -6.13
C LEU A 74 0.63 -12.56 -6.03
N GLY A 75 0.84 -11.67 -5.07
CA GLY A 75 0.01 -10.49 -4.88
C GLY A 75 0.70 -9.43 -4.06
N ILE A 76 -0.01 -8.33 -3.83
CA ILE A 76 0.44 -7.23 -2.98
C ILE A 76 -0.67 -6.92 -1.98
N ARG A 77 -0.31 -6.90 -0.70
CA ARG A 77 -1.19 -6.41 0.37
C ARG A 77 -0.83 -4.97 0.70
N PHE A 78 -1.84 -4.13 0.79
CA PHE A 78 -1.71 -2.75 1.20
C PHE A 78 -2.13 -2.64 2.67
N TYR A 79 -1.17 -2.38 3.55
CA TYR A 79 -1.46 -2.07 4.94
C TYR A 79 -1.74 -0.58 5.11
N TYR A 80 -2.84 -0.27 5.77
CA TYR A 80 -3.06 1.07 6.31
C TYR A 80 -2.07 1.29 7.46
N ALA A 81 -1.32 2.37 7.38
CA ALA A 81 -0.28 2.70 8.36
C ALA A 81 -0.27 4.20 8.65
N ALA A 82 0.50 4.61 9.63
CA ALA A 82 0.74 6.01 9.92
C ALA A 82 2.20 6.24 10.31
N TYR A 83 2.73 7.38 9.91
CA TYR A 83 4.07 7.78 10.32
C TYR A 83 4.12 8.13 11.82
N PRO A 84 5.28 7.97 12.47
CA PRO A 84 5.44 8.30 13.89
C PRO A 84 5.28 9.80 14.13
N THR A 85 5.06 10.17 15.39
CA THR A 85 4.99 11.58 15.82
C THR A 85 6.26 12.35 15.51
N THR A 86 7.41 11.68 15.56
CA THR A 86 8.72 12.25 15.22
C THR A 86 9.36 11.38 14.15
N PRO A 87 9.11 11.69 12.87
CA PRO A 87 9.74 10.96 11.77
C PRO A 87 11.25 11.18 11.76
N VAL A 88 11.98 10.12 11.40
CA VAL A 88 13.43 10.20 11.18
C VAL A 88 13.75 10.07 9.71
N GLN A 89 14.86 10.70 9.26
CA GLN A 89 15.29 10.60 7.88
C GLN A 89 15.32 9.14 7.39
N PRO A 90 14.88 8.85 6.17
CA PRO A 90 14.51 9.79 5.08
C PRO A 90 13.06 10.30 5.08
N ILE A 91 12.26 10.00 6.10
CA ILE A 91 10.85 10.40 6.16
C ILE A 91 10.77 11.92 6.39
N PRO A 92 10.04 12.68 5.54
CA PRO A 92 9.85 14.12 5.72
C PRO A 92 9.17 14.44 7.07
N SER A 93 9.61 15.51 7.73
CA SER A 93 9.05 15.91 9.03
C SER A 93 7.57 16.30 8.96
N ASN A 94 7.11 16.82 7.83
CA ASN A 94 5.71 17.17 7.59
C ASN A 94 4.79 15.97 7.33
N TYR A 95 5.33 14.74 7.32
CA TYR A 95 4.57 13.50 7.27
C TYR A 95 4.20 12.97 8.67
N ALA A 96 4.67 13.63 9.73
CA ALA A 96 4.39 13.22 11.11
C ALA A 96 2.89 12.92 11.35
N LYS A 97 2.60 11.75 11.93
CA LYS A 97 1.26 11.22 12.27
C LYS A 97 0.34 10.96 11.07
N ARG A 98 0.72 11.32 9.84
CA ARG A 98 -0.14 11.18 8.68
C ARG A 98 -0.29 9.73 8.26
N HIS A 99 -1.46 9.38 7.72
CA HIS A 99 -1.71 8.11 7.07
C HIS A 99 -0.75 7.86 5.91
N THR A 100 -0.44 6.61 5.74
CA THR A 100 0.35 6.12 4.60
C THR A 100 -0.09 4.70 4.25
N LEU A 101 0.48 4.16 3.19
CA LEU A 101 0.31 2.76 2.79
C LEU A 101 1.66 2.06 2.82
N VAL A 102 1.68 0.85 3.32
CA VAL A 102 2.83 -0.06 3.21
C VAL A 102 2.41 -1.21 2.32
N MET A 103 3.11 -1.39 1.21
CA MET A 103 2.89 -2.52 0.29
C MET A 103 3.82 -3.66 0.68
N ILE A 104 3.25 -4.83 0.89
CA ILE A 104 3.95 -6.06 1.23
C ILE A 104 3.60 -7.12 0.19
N PRO A 105 4.59 -7.83 -0.38
CA PRO A 105 4.31 -8.96 -1.27
C PRO A 105 3.55 -10.05 -0.53
N THR A 106 2.72 -10.76 -1.27
CA THR A 106 2.04 -11.97 -0.78
C THR A 106 2.30 -13.14 -1.72
N LYS A 107 2.38 -14.34 -1.14
CA LYS A 107 2.44 -15.62 -1.85
C LYS A 107 1.32 -16.52 -1.38
N LYS A 108 0.70 -17.21 -2.29
CA LYS A 108 -0.40 -18.13 -2.00
C LYS A 108 0.13 -19.51 -1.63
N GLU A 109 -0.39 -20.05 -0.55
CA GLU A 109 -0.09 -21.41 -0.12
C GLU A 109 -1.33 -22.03 0.53
N GLY A 110 -1.71 -23.22 0.12
CA GLY A 110 -2.89 -23.91 0.67
C GLY A 110 -4.20 -23.12 0.55
N GLY A 111 -4.34 -22.27 -0.47
CA GLY A 111 -5.50 -21.40 -0.68
C GLY A 111 -5.51 -20.11 0.14
N LEU A 112 -4.47 -19.85 0.93
CA LEU A 112 -4.30 -18.64 1.74
C LEU A 112 -3.18 -17.75 1.19
N ASN A 113 -3.37 -16.44 1.26
CA ASN A 113 -2.35 -15.46 0.85
C ASN A 113 -1.56 -15.02 2.08
N TYR A 114 -0.31 -15.44 2.16
CA TYR A 114 0.62 -15.06 3.22
C TYR A 114 1.47 -13.87 2.81
N ASP A 115 1.80 -13.01 3.76
CA ASP A 115 2.84 -12.02 3.57
C ASP A 115 4.17 -12.74 3.31
N PHE A 116 4.87 -12.29 2.29
CA PHE A 116 6.04 -12.96 1.76
C PHE A 116 7.27 -12.05 1.95
N ASN A 117 8.31 -12.58 2.61
CA ASN A 117 9.59 -11.91 2.72
C ASN A 117 10.71 -12.83 2.20
N PRO A 118 11.25 -12.55 1.00
CA PRO A 118 12.30 -13.40 0.39
C PRO A 118 13.64 -13.38 1.14
N PHE A 119 13.82 -12.48 2.11
CA PHE A 119 15.05 -12.32 2.87
C PHE A 119 15.05 -13.07 4.21
N GLU A 120 14.00 -13.83 4.49
CA GLU A 120 13.87 -14.65 5.68
C GLU A 120 14.02 -16.14 5.34
N GLU A 121 14.57 -16.93 6.28
CA GLU A 121 14.67 -18.40 6.13
C GLU A 121 13.29 -19.07 6.03
N ASP A 122 12.34 -18.57 6.79
CA ASP A 122 10.91 -18.86 6.61
C ASP A 122 10.31 -17.71 5.81
N GLU A 123 10.02 -17.96 4.54
CA GLU A 123 9.49 -16.97 3.59
C GLU A 123 8.22 -16.26 4.07
N LYS A 124 7.51 -16.81 5.04
CA LYS A 124 6.37 -16.16 5.66
C LYS A 124 6.86 -15.01 6.52
N ALA A 125 6.47 -13.79 6.12
CA ALA A 125 6.78 -12.59 6.88
C ALA A 125 5.98 -12.61 8.19
N LEU A 126 6.61 -13.12 9.24
CA LEU A 126 6.05 -13.03 10.59
C LEU A 126 6.63 -11.79 11.28
N ALA A 127 5.79 -11.08 12.00
CA ALA A 127 6.24 -10.01 12.89
C ALA A 127 7.12 -10.61 13.98
N VAL A 128 8.44 -10.58 13.79
CA VAL A 128 9.39 -11.18 14.72
C VAL A 128 9.92 -10.12 15.67
N THR A 129 9.72 -10.35 16.96
CA THR A 129 10.41 -9.65 18.03
C THR A 129 11.81 -10.21 18.18
N GLY A 130 12.78 -9.67 17.45
CA GLY A 130 14.19 -10.09 17.50
C GLY A 130 15.13 -8.91 17.64
N ILE A 131 16.34 -9.18 18.16
CA ILE A 131 17.35 -8.17 18.48
C ILE A 131 18.11 -7.67 17.25
N THR A 132 18.01 -8.36 16.11
CA THR A 132 18.71 -8.00 14.86
C THR A 132 17.75 -7.23 13.93
N PRO A 133 18.17 -6.08 13.38
CA PRO A 133 17.38 -5.39 12.35
C PRO A 133 17.18 -6.31 11.17
N LYS A 134 15.94 -6.70 10.92
CA LYS A 134 15.56 -7.49 9.76
C LYS A 134 15.05 -6.56 8.68
N VAL A 135 15.30 -6.91 7.43
CA VAL A 135 14.77 -6.22 6.26
C VAL A 135 13.70 -7.07 5.60
N ALA A 136 12.74 -6.44 4.99
CA ALA A 136 11.70 -7.10 4.21
C ALA A 136 11.59 -6.44 2.84
N LEU A 137 11.13 -7.19 1.85
CA LEU A 137 10.70 -6.61 0.59
C LEU A 137 9.40 -5.86 0.82
N ALA A 138 9.46 -4.54 0.75
CA ALA A 138 8.32 -3.66 1.04
C ALA A 138 8.47 -2.33 0.31
N GLN A 139 7.36 -1.64 0.09
CA GLN A 139 7.32 -0.31 -0.50
C GLN A 139 6.42 0.63 0.30
N ASN A 140 6.95 1.83 0.63
CA ASN A 140 6.21 2.86 1.38
C ASN A 140 6.53 4.29 0.93
N HIS A 141 7.33 4.50 -0.12
CA HIS A 141 7.81 5.83 -0.53
C HIS A 141 6.84 6.56 -1.46
N GLY A 142 5.54 6.56 -1.16
CA GLY A 142 4.54 7.34 -1.87
C GLY A 142 4.45 8.78 -1.37
N ASP A 143 4.08 9.70 -2.25
CA ASP A 143 3.84 11.09 -1.89
C ASP A 143 2.45 11.26 -1.29
N LEU A 144 2.37 11.81 -0.08
CA LEU A 144 1.12 12.03 0.63
C LEU A 144 0.40 13.30 0.14
N VAL A 145 -0.91 13.26 0.11
CA VAL A 145 -1.76 14.41 -0.18
C VAL A 145 -2.80 14.57 0.92
N PRO A 146 -2.81 15.68 1.67
CA PRO A 146 -1.71 16.60 1.85
C PRO A 146 -0.49 15.93 2.53
N PRO A 147 0.73 16.52 2.48
CA PRO A 147 1.06 17.89 2.11
C PRO A 147 1.59 18.06 0.66
N GLY A 148 1.46 17.05 -0.20
CA GLY A 148 2.00 17.10 -1.56
C GLY A 148 1.46 18.29 -2.37
N ALA A 149 2.35 19.21 -2.77
CA ALA A 149 1.98 20.42 -3.49
C ALA A 149 1.97 20.26 -5.03
N SER A 150 2.56 19.18 -5.54
CA SER A 150 2.68 18.92 -6.99
C SER A 150 1.61 17.96 -7.52
N ILE A 151 0.68 17.53 -6.67
CA ILE A 151 -0.35 16.55 -7.01
C ILE A 151 -1.70 17.24 -7.03
N VAL A 152 -2.47 17.01 -8.10
CA VAL A 152 -3.85 17.50 -8.26
C VAL A 152 -4.77 16.30 -8.24
N GLU A 153 -5.72 16.32 -7.30
CA GLU A 153 -6.75 15.29 -7.17
C GLU A 153 -8.01 15.69 -7.93
N SER A 154 -8.73 14.73 -8.50
CA SER A 154 -9.95 14.94 -9.29
C SER A 154 -11.20 14.35 -8.64
N TYR A 155 -11.05 13.59 -7.56
CA TYR A 155 -12.14 12.98 -6.79
C TYR A 155 -12.18 13.49 -5.37
#